data_7b282903aa5127ce6c415625c81f7cdc
#
_entry.id   7b282903aa5127ce6c415625c81f7cdc
#
_cell.length_a   1.000
_cell.length_b   1.000
_cell.length_c   1.000
_cell.angle_alpha   90.00
_cell.angle_beta   90.00
_cell.angle_gamma   90.00
#
_symmetry.space_group_name_H-M   'P 1'
#
loop_
_entity.id
_entity.type
_entity.pdbx_description
1 polymer ?
#
loop_
_entity_poly.entity_id
_entity_poly.type
_entity_poly.pdbx_seq_one_letter_code
_entity_poly.pdbx_strand_id
1 'polypeptide(L)'
;MAFNGARLHEKVFEERFLYHADRLGYLVWGEYGNWGLDASLPESLGIFLPEWLEILKRDRNHPSIIGWCPFNETFDEPVENPRRAQDDEVIRNVYLMTKAVDITRPVIDVSGFYHVETDIYDVHDYEQYKDVFYERYGKMNPGDPCWEDEETRKTPEI
;
A
#
# COMPACT_ATOMS: atom_id res chain seq x y z
N MET A 1 -24.38 3.70 -4.52
CA MET A 1 -23.35 2.65 -4.67
C MET A 1 -23.16 2.03 -3.31
N ALA A 2 -23.15 0.70 -3.23
CA ALA A 2 -22.96 -0.01 -1.97
C ALA A 2 -21.51 -0.52 -1.93
N PHE A 3 -20.59 0.28 -1.39
CA PHE A 3 -19.23 -0.16 -1.12
C PHE A 3 -19.21 -0.92 0.19
N ASN A 4 -18.51 -2.04 0.21
CA ASN A 4 -18.33 -2.87 1.41
C ASN A 4 -16.95 -2.68 2.06
N GLY A 5 -16.15 -1.77 1.56
CA GLY A 5 -14.81 -1.46 2.07
C GLY A 5 -14.23 -0.17 1.51
N ALA A 6 -13.12 0.25 2.08
CA ALA A 6 -12.33 1.40 1.65
C ALA A 6 -10.85 1.20 1.92
N ARG A 7 -10.03 1.78 1.08
CA ARG A 7 -8.64 2.07 1.36
C ARG A 7 -8.57 3.38 2.15
N LEU A 8 -7.87 3.38 3.28
CA LEU A 8 -7.73 4.56 4.15
C LEU A 8 -6.56 5.42 3.69
N HIS A 9 -6.70 6.01 2.49
CA HIS A 9 -5.62 6.63 1.75
C HIS A 9 -4.87 7.71 2.51
N GLU A 10 -3.53 7.55 2.58
CA GLU A 10 -2.55 8.52 3.14
C GLU A 10 -2.88 9.00 4.56
N LYS A 11 -3.53 8.16 5.36
CA LYS A 11 -3.97 8.58 6.68
C LYS A 11 -4.18 7.43 7.65
N VAL A 12 -3.68 7.62 8.86
CA VAL A 12 -4.03 6.78 10.01
C VAL A 12 -5.38 7.25 10.57
N PHE A 13 -6.38 6.40 10.50
CA PHE A 13 -7.71 6.71 11.01
C PHE A 13 -7.81 6.54 12.51
N GLU A 14 -8.76 7.23 13.12
CA GLU A 14 -9.02 7.11 14.56
C GLU A 14 -9.66 5.75 14.91
N GLU A 15 -9.45 5.30 16.14
CA GLU A 15 -9.96 4.01 16.63
C GLU A 15 -11.49 3.90 16.57
N ARG A 16 -12.21 5.00 16.72
CA ARG A 16 -13.69 4.99 16.57
C ARG A 16 -14.15 4.62 15.18
N PHE A 17 -13.43 5.05 14.16
CA PHE A 17 -13.72 4.64 12.79
C PHE A 17 -13.56 3.12 12.65
N LEU A 18 -12.43 2.59 13.11
CA LEU A 18 -12.15 1.15 13.07
C LEU A 18 -13.16 0.34 13.89
N TYR A 19 -13.54 0.82 15.08
CA TYR A 19 -14.60 0.19 15.88
C TYR A 19 -15.93 0.10 15.11
N HIS A 20 -16.32 1.14 14.39
CA HIS A 20 -17.54 1.11 13.59
C HIS A 20 -17.38 0.22 12.35
N ALA A 21 -16.22 0.24 11.72
CA ALA A 21 -15.91 -0.67 10.60
C ALA A 21 -16.02 -2.14 11.03
N ASP A 22 -15.45 -2.50 12.19
CA ASP A 22 -15.57 -3.84 12.78
C ASP A 22 -17.03 -4.25 12.97
N ARG A 23 -17.83 -3.36 13.58
CA ARG A 23 -19.24 -3.64 13.87
C ARG A 23 -20.11 -3.80 12.63
N LEU A 24 -19.76 -3.10 11.56
CA LEU A 24 -20.51 -3.09 10.30
C LEU A 24 -20.03 -4.15 9.30
N GLY A 25 -18.90 -4.81 9.59
CA GLY A 25 -18.24 -5.69 8.62
C GLY A 25 -17.69 -4.93 7.41
N TYR A 26 -17.28 -3.67 7.62
CA TYR A 26 -16.73 -2.83 6.57
C TYR A 26 -15.23 -3.06 6.45
N LEU A 27 -14.77 -3.50 5.29
CA LEU A 27 -13.37 -3.88 5.06
C LEU A 27 -12.51 -2.65 4.80
N VAL A 28 -11.33 -2.60 5.43
CA VAL A 28 -10.42 -1.46 5.28
C VAL A 28 -8.97 -1.89 5.09
N TRP A 29 -8.20 -1.10 4.36
CA TRP A 29 -6.75 -1.14 4.34
C TRP A 29 -6.19 -0.05 5.22
N GLY A 30 -5.30 -0.44 6.16
CA GLY A 30 -4.58 0.50 7.02
C GLY A 30 -3.39 1.07 6.27
N GLU A 31 -3.30 2.40 6.19
CA GLU A 31 -2.22 3.11 5.53
C GLU A 31 -1.48 4.05 6.49
N TYR A 32 -0.28 4.42 6.08
CA TYR A 32 0.47 5.52 6.66
C TYR A 32 0.41 6.74 5.73
N GLY A 33 0.59 7.94 6.28
CA GLY A 33 0.69 9.17 5.48
C GLY A 33 2.14 9.47 5.12
N ASN A 34 2.62 8.93 4.01
CA ASN A 34 4.04 9.00 3.66
C ASN A 34 4.47 10.27 2.91
N TRP A 35 3.56 11.08 2.42
CA TRP A 35 3.88 12.21 1.54
C TRP A 35 4.68 13.36 2.18
N GLY A 36 4.89 13.32 3.47
CA GLY A 36 5.77 14.24 4.20
C GLY A 36 7.18 13.69 4.43
N LEU A 37 7.42 12.43 4.07
CA LEU A 37 8.65 11.70 4.31
C LEU A 37 9.47 11.59 3.02
N ASP A 38 10.79 11.71 3.13
CA ASP A 38 11.70 11.38 2.04
C ASP A 38 12.13 9.92 2.14
N ALA A 39 11.43 9.05 1.44
CA ALA A 39 11.69 7.61 1.44
C ALA A 39 12.96 7.22 0.63
N SER A 40 13.64 8.17 -0.01
CA SER A 40 14.93 7.94 -0.66
C SER A 40 16.13 7.99 0.31
N LEU A 41 15.88 8.40 1.56
CA LEU A 41 16.91 8.54 2.57
C LEU A 41 16.76 7.45 3.65
N PRO A 42 17.79 6.63 3.90
CA PRO A 42 17.76 5.61 4.97
C PRO A 42 17.45 6.18 6.36
N GLU A 43 17.80 7.44 6.61
CA GLU A 43 17.52 8.14 7.86
C GLU A 43 16.02 8.28 8.14
N SER A 44 15.19 8.24 7.10
CA SER A 44 13.72 8.28 7.22
C SER A 44 13.18 7.11 8.03
N LEU A 45 13.86 5.95 8.03
CA LEU A 45 13.49 4.81 8.86
C LEU A 45 13.48 5.14 10.35
N GLY A 46 14.33 6.06 10.79
CA GLY A 46 14.38 6.51 12.20
C GLY A 46 13.10 7.23 12.65
N ILE A 47 12.33 7.80 11.72
CA ILE A 47 11.06 8.45 11.96
C ILE A 47 9.91 7.48 11.68
N PHE A 48 9.94 6.85 10.52
CA PHE A 48 8.85 6.01 10.02
C PHE A 48 8.60 4.77 10.90
N LEU A 49 9.65 4.00 11.17
CA LEU A 49 9.49 2.70 11.83
C LEU A 49 8.88 2.80 13.24
N PRO A 50 9.29 3.74 14.12
CA PRO A 50 8.66 3.87 15.43
C PRO A 50 7.17 4.19 15.34
N GLU A 51 6.78 5.15 14.49
CA GLU A 51 5.37 5.54 14.33
C GLU A 51 4.55 4.42 13.70
N TRP A 52 5.06 3.79 12.65
CA TRP A 52 4.38 2.68 11.99
C TRP A 52 4.20 1.48 12.93
N LEU A 53 5.19 1.18 13.75
CA LEU A 53 5.12 0.13 14.76
C LEU A 53 4.00 0.41 15.80
N GLU A 54 3.83 1.65 16.22
CA GLU A 54 2.75 2.02 17.13
C GLU A 54 1.38 1.85 16.48
N ILE A 55 1.24 2.25 15.23
CA ILE A 55 0.01 2.08 14.44
C ILE A 55 -0.35 0.59 14.32
N LEU A 56 0.61 -0.24 13.89
CA LEU A 56 0.40 -1.67 13.79
C LEU A 56 -0.01 -2.31 15.12
N LYS A 57 0.65 -1.96 16.21
CA LYS A 57 0.32 -2.48 17.55
C LYS A 57 -1.07 -2.07 18.01
N ARG A 58 -1.47 -0.82 17.73
CA ARG A 58 -2.79 -0.30 18.05
C ARG A 58 -3.87 -1.03 17.26
N ASP A 59 -3.68 -1.15 15.96
CA ASP A 59 -4.76 -1.44 15.01
C ASP A 59 -4.84 -2.92 14.58
N ARG A 60 -3.78 -3.73 14.74
CA ARG A 60 -3.74 -5.12 14.25
C ARG A 60 -4.84 -6.04 14.81
N ASN A 61 -5.51 -5.65 15.88
CA ASN A 61 -6.60 -6.44 16.47
C ASN A 61 -7.99 -6.09 15.90
N HIS A 62 -8.06 -5.10 14.99
CA HIS A 62 -9.31 -4.76 14.31
C HIS A 62 -9.59 -5.74 13.18
N PRO A 63 -10.66 -6.55 13.24
CA PRO A 63 -10.99 -7.51 12.19
C PRO A 63 -11.40 -6.87 10.87
N SER A 64 -11.76 -5.59 10.86
CA SER A 64 -12.05 -4.82 9.65
C SER A 64 -10.82 -4.57 8.80
N ILE A 65 -9.63 -4.52 9.41
CA ILE A 65 -8.38 -4.33 8.66
C ILE A 65 -8.00 -5.63 7.97
N ILE A 66 -7.97 -5.61 6.64
CA ILE A 66 -7.67 -6.76 5.80
C ILE A 66 -6.28 -6.72 5.16
N GLY A 67 -5.58 -5.61 5.24
CA GLY A 67 -4.24 -5.44 4.69
C GLY A 67 -3.59 -4.15 5.16
N TRP A 68 -2.28 -4.06 4.97
CA TRP A 68 -1.45 -2.92 5.32
C TRP A 68 -0.80 -2.33 4.07
N CYS A 69 -0.68 -1.00 4.02
CA CYS A 69 -0.06 -0.27 2.94
C CYS A 69 0.76 0.90 3.50
N PRO A 70 2.04 0.71 3.79
CA PRO A 70 2.87 1.76 4.39
C PRO A 70 3.18 2.93 3.46
N PHE A 71 3.32 2.69 2.15
CA PHE A 71 3.66 3.74 1.19
C PHE A 71 2.65 3.83 0.05
N ASN A 72 2.55 5.02 -0.53
CA ASN A 72 1.74 5.32 -1.69
C ASN A 72 2.54 6.08 -2.73
N GLU A 73 2.53 5.59 -3.97
CA GLU A 73 3.06 6.25 -5.16
C GLU A 73 4.49 6.79 -4.99
N THR A 74 5.40 5.98 -4.50
CA THR A 74 6.84 6.25 -4.51
C THR A 74 7.53 5.54 -5.68
N PHE A 75 8.70 6.05 -6.10
CA PHE A 75 9.43 5.61 -7.29
C PHE A 75 10.93 5.53 -7.00
N ASP A 76 11.62 4.60 -7.65
CA ASP A 76 13.07 4.42 -7.55
C ASP A 76 13.89 5.39 -8.40
N GLU A 77 13.26 6.06 -9.37
CA GLU A 77 13.93 7.02 -10.25
C GLU A 77 13.74 8.47 -9.79
N PRO A 78 14.64 9.39 -10.19
CA PRO A 78 14.46 10.80 -9.95
C PRO A 78 13.16 11.30 -10.57
N VAL A 79 12.21 11.65 -9.74
CA VAL A 79 10.95 12.28 -10.14
C VAL A 79 11.02 13.79 -9.91
N GLU A 80 10.23 14.56 -10.66
CA GLU A 80 10.15 16.02 -10.47
C GLU A 80 9.83 16.40 -9.01
N ASN A 81 9.05 15.55 -8.33
CA ASN A 81 8.76 15.71 -6.91
C ASN A 81 9.64 14.77 -6.08
N PRO A 82 10.71 15.26 -5.44
CA PRO A 82 11.63 14.42 -4.64
C PRO A 82 10.95 13.71 -3.46
N ARG A 83 9.77 14.17 -3.01
CA ARG A 83 8.98 13.48 -1.97
C ARG A 83 8.39 12.15 -2.43
N ARG A 84 8.47 11.85 -3.71
CA ARG A 84 8.02 10.58 -4.29
C ARG A 84 9.18 9.65 -4.63
N ALA A 85 10.43 10.05 -4.39
CA ALA A 85 11.58 9.17 -4.54
C ALA A 85 11.62 8.15 -3.40
N GLN A 86 12.14 6.96 -3.69
CA GLN A 86 12.34 5.90 -2.71
C GLN A 86 13.74 5.28 -2.82
N ASP A 87 14.20 4.73 -1.73
CA ASP A 87 15.28 3.75 -1.67
C ASP A 87 14.65 2.37 -1.44
N ASP A 88 14.98 1.40 -2.28
CA ASP A 88 14.41 0.06 -2.23
C ASP A 88 14.64 -0.63 -0.88
N GLU A 89 15.77 -0.38 -0.23
CA GLU A 89 16.04 -0.95 1.10
C GLU A 89 15.19 -0.30 2.20
N VAL A 90 14.83 0.98 2.04
CA VAL A 90 13.87 1.63 2.96
C VAL A 90 12.51 0.93 2.84
N ILE A 91 12.01 0.75 1.62
CA ILE A 91 10.73 0.10 1.37
C ILE A 91 10.75 -1.35 1.88
N ARG A 92 11.79 -2.13 1.53
CA ARG A 92 11.93 -3.51 1.97
C ARG A 92 11.96 -3.66 3.49
N ASN A 93 12.71 -2.81 4.18
CA ASN A 93 12.78 -2.87 5.64
C ASN A 93 11.45 -2.57 6.32
N VAL A 94 10.66 -1.64 5.77
CA VAL A 94 9.30 -1.36 6.28
C VAL A 94 8.37 -2.55 6.03
N TYR A 95 8.41 -3.15 4.84
CA TYR A 95 7.65 -4.37 4.54
C TYR A 95 8.00 -5.49 5.53
N LEU A 96 9.28 -5.81 5.69
CA LEU A 96 9.73 -6.89 6.58
C LEU A 96 9.33 -6.65 8.04
N MET A 97 9.45 -5.40 8.52
CA MET A 97 9.01 -5.06 9.87
C MET A 97 7.49 -5.20 10.02
N THR A 98 6.71 -4.79 9.02
CA THR A 98 5.25 -4.96 9.02
C THR A 98 4.88 -6.43 9.12
N LYS A 99 5.51 -7.30 8.32
CA LYS A 99 5.32 -8.77 8.36
C LYS A 99 5.76 -9.38 9.70
N ALA A 100 6.82 -8.86 10.31
CA ALA A 100 7.27 -9.34 11.61
C ALA A 100 6.28 -9.02 12.75
N VAL A 101 5.52 -7.93 12.62
CA VAL A 101 4.49 -7.53 13.59
C VAL A 101 3.14 -8.17 13.33
N ASP A 102 2.77 -8.28 12.06
CA ASP A 102 1.50 -8.91 11.65
C ASP A 102 1.69 -9.79 10.41
N ILE A 103 1.98 -11.06 10.65
CA ILE A 103 2.10 -12.06 9.61
C ILE A 103 0.74 -12.52 9.03
N THR A 104 -0.35 -12.14 9.66
CA THR A 104 -1.69 -12.64 9.31
C THR A 104 -2.33 -11.91 8.16
N ARG A 105 -1.86 -10.71 7.85
CA ARG A 105 -2.42 -9.85 6.79
C ARG A 105 -1.42 -9.64 5.67
N PRO A 106 -1.91 -9.51 4.44
CA PRO A 106 -1.07 -9.09 3.33
C PRO A 106 -0.60 -7.65 3.51
N VAL A 107 0.57 -7.38 2.96
CA VAL A 107 1.19 -6.05 2.92
C VAL A 107 1.41 -5.67 1.46
N ILE A 108 0.95 -4.48 1.09
CA ILE A 108 1.33 -3.80 -0.14
C ILE A 108 2.41 -2.83 0.25
N ASP A 109 3.61 -3.04 -0.23
CA ASP A 109 4.76 -2.22 0.14
C ASP A 109 4.60 -0.76 -0.30
N VAL A 110 4.31 -0.55 -1.59
CA VAL A 110 3.99 0.74 -2.20
C VAL A 110 2.75 0.59 -3.06
N SER A 111 1.66 1.26 -2.73
CA SER A 111 0.48 1.20 -3.59
C SER A 111 0.64 2.05 -4.83
N GLY A 112 0.37 1.45 -5.97
CA GLY A 112 0.12 2.14 -7.24
C GLY A 112 1.16 1.97 -8.32
N PHE A 113 2.47 1.93 -8.01
CA PHE A 113 3.48 1.96 -9.07
C PHE A 113 4.64 1.00 -8.85
N TYR A 114 5.62 1.37 -8.04
CA TYR A 114 6.89 0.67 -8.00
C TYR A 114 7.00 -0.21 -6.76
N HIS A 115 6.83 -1.52 -6.95
CA HIS A 115 6.94 -2.51 -5.89
C HIS A 115 8.36 -3.05 -5.74
N VAL A 116 8.79 -3.25 -4.49
CA VAL A 116 10.09 -3.83 -4.13
C VAL A 116 9.90 -5.25 -3.59
N GLU A 117 9.06 -5.39 -2.57
CA GLU A 117 8.68 -6.66 -1.97
C GLU A 117 7.25 -6.55 -1.45
N THR A 118 6.30 -7.27 -2.04
CA THR A 118 4.88 -7.12 -1.77
C THR A 118 4.13 -8.44 -1.77
N ASP A 119 3.10 -8.57 -0.94
CA ASP A 119 2.18 -9.72 -0.99
C ASP A 119 1.10 -9.53 -2.07
N ILE A 120 0.79 -8.29 -2.43
CA ILE A 120 -0.22 -7.95 -3.44
C ILE A 120 0.38 -6.94 -4.41
N TYR A 121 0.30 -7.26 -5.69
CA TYR A 121 0.63 -6.33 -6.76
C TYR A 121 -0.62 -5.53 -7.11
N ASP A 122 -0.55 -4.22 -7.00
CA ASP A 122 -1.62 -3.31 -7.40
C ASP A 122 -1.12 -2.24 -8.36
N VAL A 123 -2.05 -1.60 -9.04
CA VAL A 123 -1.76 -0.47 -9.94
C VAL A 123 -2.78 0.64 -9.72
N HIS A 124 -2.36 1.89 -9.92
CA HIS A 124 -3.26 3.02 -10.02
C HIS A 124 -3.58 3.30 -11.48
N ASP A 125 -4.81 3.05 -11.89
CA ASP A 125 -5.30 3.40 -13.22
C ASP A 125 -6.36 4.51 -13.09
N TYR A 126 -6.09 5.66 -13.69
CA TYR A 126 -6.97 6.83 -13.69
C TYR A 126 -7.89 6.90 -14.90
N GLU A 127 -8.04 5.79 -15.63
CA GLU A 127 -8.93 5.73 -16.79
C GLU A 127 -10.40 5.96 -16.39
N GLN A 128 -11.05 6.92 -17.03
CA GLN A 128 -12.45 7.29 -16.74
C GLN A 128 -13.43 6.75 -17.78
N TYR A 129 -12.94 6.29 -18.93
CA TYR A 129 -13.78 5.71 -19.95
C TYR A 129 -14.00 4.23 -19.69
N LYS A 130 -15.26 3.89 -19.37
CA LYS A 130 -15.65 2.53 -18.99
C LYS A 130 -15.22 1.47 -20.00
N ASP A 131 -15.34 1.75 -21.29
CA ASP A 131 -15.02 0.78 -22.34
C ASP A 131 -13.52 0.50 -22.42
N VAL A 132 -12.68 1.52 -22.25
CA VAL A 132 -11.23 1.39 -22.20
C VAL A 132 -10.81 0.62 -20.94
N PHE A 133 -11.38 0.97 -19.78
CA PHE A 133 -11.13 0.25 -18.54
C PHE A 133 -11.51 -1.23 -18.64
N TYR A 134 -12.69 -1.52 -19.25
CA TYR A 134 -13.14 -2.88 -19.45
C TYR A 134 -12.29 -3.66 -20.47
N GLU A 135 -11.76 -2.99 -21.48
CA GLU A 135 -10.82 -3.59 -22.44
C GLU A 135 -9.54 -4.04 -21.75
N ARG A 136 -9.01 -3.23 -20.81
CA ARG A 136 -7.79 -3.54 -20.04
C ARG A 136 -8.01 -4.68 -19.05
N TYR A 137 -9.08 -4.63 -18.27
CA TYR A 137 -9.24 -5.48 -17.08
C TYR A 137 -10.38 -6.49 -17.17
N GLY A 138 -11.32 -6.32 -18.10
CA GLY A 138 -12.56 -7.11 -18.14
C GLY A 138 -12.39 -8.59 -18.48
N LYS A 139 -11.19 -8.99 -18.93
CA LYS A 139 -10.86 -10.38 -19.28
C LYS A 139 -9.84 -11.01 -18.32
N MET A 140 -9.45 -10.30 -17.30
CA MET A 140 -8.47 -10.78 -16.34
C MET A 140 -9.04 -11.91 -15.47
N ASN A 141 -8.24 -12.92 -15.24
CA ASN A 141 -8.52 -13.96 -14.27
C ASN A 141 -7.68 -13.73 -13.00
N PRO A 142 -8.08 -14.30 -11.85
CA PRO A 142 -7.25 -14.28 -10.65
C PRO A 142 -5.84 -14.85 -10.96
N GLY A 143 -4.80 -14.07 -10.68
CA GLY A 143 -3.41 -14.45 -10.94
C GLY A 143 -2.84 -14.00 -12.29
N ASP A 144 -3.66 -13.42 -13.18
CA ASP A 144 -3.14 -12.77 -14.38
C ASP A 144 -2.37 -11.50 -14.00
N PRO A 145 -1.23 -11.19 -14.66
CA PRO A 145 -0.55 -9.93 -14.46
C PRO A 145 -1.44 -8.76 -14.91
N CYS A 146 -1.64 -7.79 -14.05
CA CYS A 146 -2.55 -6.67 -14.30
C CYS A 146 -2.11 -5.73 -15.42
N TRP A 147 -0.81 -5.65 -15.68
CA TRP A 147 -0.26 -4.71 -16.66
C TRP A 147 1.13 -5.16 -17.11
N GLU A 148 1.42 -5.00 -18.39
CA GLU A 148 2.77 -5.09 -18.94
C GLU A 148 3.28 -3.70 -19.31
N ASP A 149 3.50 -2.84 -18.32
CA ASP A 149 4.33 -1.67 -18.52
C ASP A 149 5.77 -2.05 -18.16
N GLU A 150 6.64 -2.12 -19.15
CA GLU A 150 8.05 -2.49 -18.95
C GLU A 150 8.80 -1.45 -18.08
N GLU A 151 8.29 -0.22 -17.95
CA GLU A 151 8.90 0.84 -17.13
C GLU A 151 8.61 0.73 -15.63
N THR A 152 7.55 0.02 -15.24
CA THR A 152 7.16 -0.14 -13.82
C THR A 152 7.48 -1.52 -13.24
N ARG A 153 8.14 -2.39 -14.01
CA ARG A 153 8.49 -3.75 -13.62
C ARG A 153 9.89 -3.86 -13.03
N LYS A 154 9.99 -3.87 -11.72
CA LYS A 154 10.86 -4.86 -11.07
C LYS A 154 9.95 -5.83 -10.33
N THR A 155 9.58 -6.93 -10.98
CA THR A 155 9.00 -8.09 -10.30
C THR A 155 10.06 -8.63 -9.35
N PRO A 156 9.78 -8.82 -8.05
CA PRO A 156 10.65 -9.60 -7.21
C PRO A 156 10.80 -10.98 -7.85
N GLU A 157 12.01 -11.43 -8.09
CA GLU A 157 12.26 -12.84 -8.39
C GLU A 157 11.84 -13.63 -7.16
N ILE A 158 10.78 -14.44 -7.29
CA ILE A 158 10.31 -15.39 -6.27
C ILE A 158 11.28 -16.57 -6.22
#